data_01348fbe867bf18653d305f20410169d
#
_entry.id   01348fbe867bf18653d305f20410169d
#
_cell.length_a   1.000
_cell.length_b   1.000
_cell.length_c   1.000
_cell.angle_alpha   90.00
_cell.angle_beta   90.00
_cell.angle_gamma   90.00
#
_symmetry.space_group_name_H-M   'P 1'
#
loop_
_entity.id
_entity.type
_entity.pdbx_description
1 polymer ?
#
loop_
_entity_poly.entity_id
_entity_poly.type
_entity_poly.pdbx_seq_one_letter_code
_entity_poly.pdbx_strand_id
1 'polypeptide(L)'
;MRIYLEPVNLRQWNLFDNVKGSGHVECFLATRDMQLGDIVILHVGKQDPAHESGVYAYGTVIYGPYILENRPAEYCNNKLTVDVRIDHIVYDTPIITHE
;
A
#
# COMPACT_ATOMS: atom_id res chain seq x y z
N MET A 1 16.46 2.42 -8.11
CA MET A 1 15.22 2.58 -7.31
C MET A 1 14.11 3.15 -8.16
N ARG A 2 12.95 2.55 -8.08
CA ARG A 2 11.75 3.04 -8.77
C ARG A 2 10.67 3.42 -7.77
N ILE A 3 9.72 4.24 -8.22
CA ILE A 3 8.57 4.65 -7.41
C ILE A 3 7.32 4.16 -8.10
N TYR A 4 6.48 3.45 -7.34
CA TYR A 4 5.23 2.89 -7.84
C TYR A 4 4.06 3.52 -7.10
N LEU A 5 2.99 3.80 -7.81
CA LEU A 5 1.75 4.26 -7.23
C LEU A 5 0.80 3.07 -7.05
N GLU A 6 0.38 2.84 -5.82
CA GLU A 6 -0.59 1.79 -5.49
C GLU A 6 -1.92 2.43 -5.11
N PRO A 7 -2.94 2.31 -5.95
CA PRO A 7 -4.27 2.81 -5.59
C PRO A 7 -4.88 1.91 -4.51
N VAL A 8 -5.42 2.52 -3.47
CA VAL A 8 -6.04 1.81 -2.36
C VAL A 8 -7.56 1.87 -2.50
N ASN A 9 -8.20 0.70 -2.50
CA ASN A 9 -9.64 0.58 -2.42
C ASN A 9 -10.01 0.26 -0.97
N LEU A 10 -10.54 1.25 -0.25
CA LEU A 10 -10.85 1.12 1.17
C LEU A 10 -11.91 0.05 1.46
N ARG A 11 -12.73 -0.31 0.48
CA ARG A 11 -13.72 -1.37 0.64
C ARG A 11 -13.09 -2.76 0.64
N GLN A 12 -12.02 -2.94 -0.13
CA GLN A 12 -11.30 -4.20 -0.18
C GLN A 12 -10.32 -4.32 0.99
N TRP A 13 -9.66 -3.24 1.31
CA TRP A 13 -8.65 -3.18 2.35
C TRP A 13 -8.56 -1.78 2.89
N ASN A 14 -8.96 -1.58 4.13
CA ASN A 14 -8.96 -0.25 4.73
C ASN A 14 -7.59 0.07 5.30
N LEU A 15 -6.87 0.95 4.63
CA LEU A 15 -5.53 1.41 5.03
C LEU A 15 -5.52 1.93 6.47
N PHE A 16 -6.51 2.75 6.82
CA PHE A 16 -6.53 3.44 8.09
C PHE A 16 -6.80 2.52 9.29
N ASP A 17 -7.52 1.42 9.04
CA ASP A 17 -7.82 0.44 10.07
C ASP A 17 -6.70 -0.59 10.23
N ASN A 18 -6.01 -0.91 9.15
CA ASN A 18 -5.05 -2.01 9.12
C ASN A 18 -3.62 -1.59 9.43
N VAL A 19 -3.22 -0.38 9.03
CA VAL A 19 -1.86 0.11 9.27
C VAL A 19 -1.82 0.93 10.56
N LYS A 20 -1.05 0.45 11.53
CA LYS A 20 -1.02 1.01 12.88
C LYS A 20 0.08 2.05 13.08
N GLY A 21 0.86 2.34 12.05
CA GLY A 21 1.92 3.35 12.13
C GLY A 21 3.14 2.97 11.31
N SER A 22 4.16 3.78 11.42
CA SER A 22 5.43 3.54 10.72
C SER A 22 6.07 2.24 11.22
N GLY A 23 6.68 1.51 10.30
CA GLY A 23 7.27 0.20 10.60
C GLY A 23 6.34 -0.98 10.35
N HIS A 24 5.05 -0.74 10.16
CA HIS A 24 4.08 -1.78 9.80
C HIS A 24 4.45 -2.36 8.44
N VAL A 25 4.42 -3.69 8.34
CA VAL A 25 4.70 -4.39 7.06
C VAL A 25 3.39 -4.97 6.53
N GLU A 26 3.12 -4.71 5.27
CA GLU A 26 1.91 -5.20 4.61
C GLU A 26 2.25 -5.73 3.23
N CYS A 27 1.47 -6.69 2.73
CA CYS A 27 1.64 -7.23 1.39
C CYS A 27 0.79 -6.45 0.39
N PHE A 28 1.35 -6.19 -0.78
CA PHE A 28 0.67 -5.52 -1.88
C PHE A 28 0.89 -6.26 -3.18
N LEU A 29 -0.04 -6.10 -4.12
CA LEU A 29 0.12 -6.64 -5.46
C LEU A 29 1.36 -6.06 -6.11
N ALA A 30 2.14 -6.92 -6.75
CA ALA A 30 3.40 -6.54 -7.33
C ALA A 30 3.39 -6.63 -8.85
N THR A 31 4.24 -5.84 -9.49
CA THR A 31 4.63 -6.05 -10.89
C THR A 31 5.95 -6.80 -10.91
N ARG A 32 6.27 -7.39 -12.07
CA ARG A 32 7.52 -8.14 -12.25
C ARG A 32 8.76 -7.26 -12.11
N ASP A 33 8.61 -5.95 -12.30
CA ASP A 33 9.72 -5.00 -12.30
C ASP A 33 10.09 -4.52 -10.90
N MET A 34 9.24 -4.77 -9.90
CA MET A 34 9.50 -4.34 -8.52
C MET A 34 10.72 -5.06 -7.94
N GLN A 35 11.53 -4.32 -7.20
CA GLN A 35 12.75 -4.81 -6.59
C GLN A 35 12.86 -4.30 -5.15
N LEU A 36 13.69 -4.97 -4.36
CA LEU A 36 14.01 -4.51 -3.01
C LEU A 36 14.50 -3.06 -3.06
N GLY A 37 14.02 -2.24 -2.14
CA GLY A 37 14.37 -0.83 -2.05
C GLY A 37 13.51 0.11 -2.88
N ASP A 38 12.63 -0.43 -3.73
CA ASP A 38 11.69 0.41 -4.46
C ASP A 38 10.67 1.03 -3.52
N ILE A 39 10.15 2.19 -3.90
CA ILE A 39 9.19 2.95 -3.10
C ILE A 39 7.78 2.70 -3.62
N VAL A 40 6.85 2.48 -2.70
CA VAL A 40 5.42 2.33 -3.01
C VAL A 40 4.66 3.46 -2.34
N ILE A 41 3.93 4.22 -3.15
CA ILE A 41 3.11 5.34 -2.69
C ILE A 41 1.66 4.87 -2.66
N LEU A 42 1.00 5.01 -1.51
CA LEU A 42 -0.39 4.59 -1.33
C LEU A 42 -1.33 5.77 -1.53
N HIS A 43 -2.11 5.69 -2.58
CA HIS A 43 -3.06 6.73 -2.98
C HIS A 43 -4.49 6.28 -2.69
N VAL A 44 -5.23 7.10 -1.96
CA VAL A 44 -6.65 6.86 -1.67
C VAL A 44 -7.47 7.84 -2.50
N GLY A 45 -8.36 7.31 -3.34
CA GLY A 45 -9.32 8.11 -4.07
C GLY A 45 -10.45 8.59 -3.16
N LYS A 46 -11.35 9.40 -3.71
CA LYS A 46 -12.52 9.89 -2.96
C LYS A 46 -13.51 8.75 -2.75
N GLN A 47 -13.41 8.08 -1.61
CA GLN A 47 -14.19 6.87 -1.30
C GLN A 47 -15.08 7.03 -0.08
N ASP A 48 -14.76 7.95 0.82
CA ASP A 48 -15.60 8.24 1.96
C ASP A 48 -15.62 9.76 2.21
N PRO A 49 -16.60 10.25 2.98
CA PRO A 49 -16.71 11.69 3.23
C PRO A 49 -15.65 12.25 4.18
N ALA A 50 -14.96 11.39 4.91
CA ALA A 50 -13.97 11.82 5.89
C ALA A 50 -12.58 12.04 5.30
N HIS A 51 -12.31 11.49 4.10
CA HIS A 51 -10.98 11.53 3.50
C HIS A 51 -11.04 12.09 2.09
N GLU A 52 -10.34 13.20 1.85
CA GLU A 52 -10.18 13.71 0.49
C GLU A 52 -9.19 12.84 -0.27
N SER A 53 -9.25 12.89 -1.60
CA SER A 53 -8.35 12.15 -2.46
C SER A 53 -6.91 12.61 -2.29
N GLY A 54 -5.98 11.68 -2.16
CA GLY A 54 -4.57 12.03 -2.05
C GLY A 54 -3.70 10.88 -1.59
N VAL A 55 -2.44 11.20 -1.33
CA VAL A 55 -1.43 10.25 -0.84
C VAL A 55 -1.46 10.28 0.68
N TYR A 56 -1.67 9.11 1.30
CA TYR A 56 -1.75 8.98 2.75
C TYR A 56 -0.60 8.20 3.36
N ALA A 57 0.15 7.47 2.56
CA ALA A 57 1.28 6.69 3.06
C ALA A 57 2.27 6.40 1.95
N TYR A 58 3.50 6.09 2.33
CA TYR A 58 4.49 5.51 1.43
C TYR A 58 5.36 4.54 2.21
N GLY A 59 5.98 3.63 1.47
CA GLY A 59 6.82 2.62 2.08
C GLY A 59 7.88 2.10 1.13
N THR A 60 8.65 1.15 1.62
CA THR A 60 9.78 0.55 0.90
C THR A 60 9.55 -0.94 0.73
N VAL A 61 9.80 -1.45 -0.47
CA VAL A 61 9.76 -2.89 -0.73
C VAL A 61 10.92 -3.55 0.02
N ILE A 62 10.60 -4.44 0.94
CA ILE A 62 11.58 -5.13 1.77
C ILE A 62 11.69 -6.62 1.49
N TYR A 63 10.76 -7.18 0.72
CA TYR A 63 10.76 -8.60 0.37
C TYR A 63 9.93 -8.83 -0.89
N GLY A 64 10.37 -9.76 -1.73
CA GLY A 64 9.68 -10.18 -2.92
C GLY A 64 10.29 -9.61 -4.21
N PRO A 65 9.62 -9.76 -5.35
CA PRO A 65 8.27 -10.36 -5.53
C PRO A 65 8.23 -11.86 -5.27
N TYR A 66 7.08 -12.32 -4.79
CA TYR A 66 6.82 -13.74 -4.53
C TYR A 66 5.33 -14.03 -4.78
N ILE A 67 4.98 -15.30 -4.88
CA ILE A 67 3.56 -15.71 -4.97
C ILE A 67 3.08 -16.00 -3.56
N LEU A 68 2.08 -15.24 -3.10
CA LEU A 68 1.47 -15.48 -1.80
C LEU A 68 0.51 -16.66 -1.89
N GLU A 69 0.75 -17.70 -1.08
CA GLU A 69 -0.05 -18.92 -1.10
C GLU A 69 -0.65 -19.20 0.28
N ASN A 70 -1.77 -19.93 0.28
CA ASN A 70 -2.43 -20.38 1.51
C ASN A 70 -2.89 -19.25 2.43
N ARG A 71 -3.25 -18.11 1.85
CA ARG A 71 -3.73 -16.93 2.58
C ARG A 71 -5.02 -16.42 1.95
N PRO A 72 -6.10 -17.21 1.95
CA PRO A 72 -7.33 -16.85 1.21
C PRO A 72 -8.01 -15.57 1.68
N ALA A 73 -7.75 -15.13 2.91
CA ALA A 73 -8.29 -13.88 3.42
C ALA A 73 -7.56 -12.64 2.89
N GLU A 74 -6.37 -12.83 2.30
CA GLU A 74 -5.58 -11.72 1.75
C GLU A 74 -5.97 -11.47 0.30
N TYR A 75 -6.15 -10.20 -0.06
CA TYR A 75 -6.55 -9.85 -1.43
C TYR A 75 -5.50 -10.23 -2.48
N CYS A 76 -4.25 -10.39 -2.10
CA CYS A 76 -3.17 -10.79 -3.01
C CYS A 76 -2.87 -12.30 -2.97
N ASN A 77 -3.75 -13.11 -2.37
CA ASN A 77 -3.58 -14.56 -2.35
C ASN A 77 -3.53 -15.13 -3.77
N ASN A 78 -2.56 -16.01 -4.02
CA ASN A 78 -2.26 -16.62 -5.31
C ASN A 78 -1.82 -15.61 -6.38
N LYS A 79 -1.36 -14.43 -5.98
CA LYS A 79 -0.91 -13.38 -6.90
C LYS A 79 0.52 -12.97 -6.57
N LEU A 80 1.18 -12.39 -7.56
CA LEU A 80 2.51 -11.84 -7.37
C LEU A 80 2.45 -10.69 -6.36
N THR A 81 3.27 -10.75 -5.34
CA THR A 81 3.16 -9.93 -4.14
C THR A 81 4.53 -9.41 -3.73
N VAL A 82 4.55 -8.24 -3.12
CA VAL A 82 5.72 -7.72 -2.40
C VAL A 82 5.30 -7.37 -0.98
N ASP A 83 6.25 -7.45 -0.04
CA ASP A 83 6.07 -6.93 1.30
C ASP A 83 6.65 -5.52 1.34
N VAL A 84 5.86 -4.59 1.85
CA VAL A 84 6.20 -3.18 1.95
C VAL A 84 6.20 -2.76 3.42
N ARG A 85 7.31 -2.20 3.87
CA ARG A 85 7.38 -1.57 5.19
C ARG A 85 6.86 -0.16 5.04
N ILE A 86 5.83 0.18 5.78
CA ILE A 86 5.29 1.55 5.78
C ILE A 86 6.27 2.46 6.51
N ASP A 87 6.81 3.44 5.80
CA ASP A 87 7.78 4.38 6.36
C ASP A 87 7.10 5.62 6.94
N HIS A 88 5.97 6.02 6.36
CA HIS A 88 5.21 7.18 6.82
C HIS A 88 3.74 7.01 6.47
N ILE A 89 2.87 7.39 7.40
CA ILE A 89 1.42 7.34 7.20
C ILE A 89 0.75 8.50 7.95
N VAL A 90 -0.27 9.08 7.33
CA VAL A 90 -1.18 10.04 7.95
C VAL A 90 -2.61 9.52 7.83
N TYR A 91 -3.48 9.93 8.74
CA TYR A 91 -4.83 9.36 8.86
C TYR A 91 -5.94 10.36 8.55
N ASP A 92 -5.69 11.65 8.70
CA ASP A 92 -6.74 12.68 8.58
C ASP A 92 -6.61 13.51 7.31
N THR A 93 -5.40 14.03 7.06
CA THR A 93 -5.14 14.91 5.94
C THR A 93 -4.03 14.29 5.08
N PRO A 94 -4.21 14.19 3.76
CA PRO A 94 -3.20 13.55 2.92
C PRO A 94 -1.89 14.33 2.90
N ILE A 95 -0.79 13.61 2.68
CA ILE A 95 0.53 14.20 2.50
C ILE A 95 0.53 15.10 1.27
N ILE A 96 -0.09 14.60 0.18
CA ILE A 96 -0.25 15.32 -1.08
C ILE A 96 -1.70 15.17 -1.51
N THR A 97 -2.38 16.29 -1.76
CA THR A 97 -3.75 16.26 -2.29
C THR A 97 -3.72 16.01 -3.78
N HIS A 98 -4.78 15.36 -4.27
CA HIS A 98 -4.96 15.12 -5.69
C HIS A 98 -5.76 16.27 -6.28
N GLU A 99 -5.07 17.21 -6.89
CA GLU A 99 -5.72 18.32 -7.61
C GLU A 99 -5.12 18.53 -8.97
#